data_9118329468f43b1e30f0b4e5e8b42f4e
#
_entry.id   9118329468f43b1e30f0b4e5e8b42f4e
#
_cell.length_a   1.000
_cell.length_b   1.000
_cell.length_c   1.000
_cell.angle_alpha   90.00
_cell.angle_beta   90.00
_cell.angle_gamma   90.00
#
_symmetry.space_group_name_H-M   'P 1'
#
loop_
_entity.id
_entity.type
_entity.pdbx_description
1 polymer ?
#
loop_
_entity_poly.entity_id
_entity_poly.type
_entity_poly.pdbx_seq_one_letter_code
_entity_poly.pdbx_strand_id
1 'polypeptide(L)'
;MQTHIDLPFADGEYRFALGLAQIHELQAKCKAGIGQIYARVLQGRVPEAPDIGHPLYATYQVDDLYETVRQGLIGGGEGRVDGQTVTVTAMRANELVERYLHPAPLAEAWRLAAAILFAKIEGYAPALDEAKKKAEAEQPETTTAG
;
A
#
# COMPACT_ATOMS: atom_id res chain seq x y z
N MET A 1 -3.10 5.34 16.20
CA MET A 1 -3.09 4.88 14.82
C MET A 1 -1.72 5.01 14.23
N GLN A 2 -1.31 4.07 13.44
CA GLN A 2 -0.02 4.15 12.80
C GLN A 2 -0.17 4.67 11.37
N THR A 3 0.91 5.22 10.84
CA THR A 3 0.94 5.79 9.49
C THR A 3 1.82 4.95 8.54
N HIS A 4 2.24 3.79 8.99
CA HIS A 4 2.95 2.83 8.15
C HIS A 4 2.12 1.56 8.04
N ILE A 5 2.44 0.73 7.08
CA ILE A 5 1.75 -0.54 6.91
C ILE A 5 2.76 -1.58 6.41
N ASP A 6 2.66 -2.79 6.93
CA ASP A 6 3.51 -3.89 6.51
C ASP A 6 2.72 -4.75 5.54
N LEU A 7 3.25 -4.96 4.36
CA LEU A 7 2.56 -5.69 3.29
C LEU A 7 3.47 -6.70 2.63
N PRO A 8 2.91 -7.85 2.23
CA PRO A 8 3.66 -8.79 1.38
C PRO A 8 4.01 -8.11 0.05
N PHE A 9 5.23 -8.24 -0.35
CA PHE A 9 5.70 -7.68 -1.62
C PHE A 9 6.99 -8.38 -2.02
N ALA A 10 7.16 -8.65 -3.29
CA ALA A 10 8.40 -9.22 -3.82
C ALA A 10 8.76 -10.52 -3.11
N ASP A 11 9.88 -10.55 -2.44
CA ASP A 11 10.43 -11.73 -1.81
C ASP A 11 10.17 -11.80 -0.29
N GLY A 12 9.31 -10.97 0.24
CA GLY A 12 9.07 -10.97 1.69
C GLY A 12 7.92 -10.07 2.10
N GLU A 13 8.01 -9.54 3.31
CA GLU A 13 7.06 -8.59 3.84
C GLU A 13 7.82 -7.32 4.13
N TYR A 14 7.37 -6.21 3.60
CA TYR A 14 8.08 -4.94 3.72
C TYR A 14 7.25 -3.91 4.45
N ARG A 15 7.95 -3.03 5.18
CA ARG A 15 7.31 -1.89 5.82
C ARG A 15 7.29 -0.73 4.85
N PHE A 16 6.10 -0.18 4.66
CA PHE A 16 5.88 0.99 3.83
C PHE A 16 5.48 2.16 4.70
N ALA A 17 6.19 3.26 4.59
CA ALA A 17 5.91 4.48 5.35
C ALA A 17 6.27 5.70 4.53
N LEU A 18 5.48 6.77 4.66
CA LEU A 18 5.76 8.00 3.95
C LEU A 18 6.03 9.09 4.98
N GLY A 19 7.29 9.35 5.24
CA GLY A 19 7.69 10.50 6.06
C GLY A 19 7.62 11.77 5.22
N LEU A 20 7.87 12.92 5.82
CA LEU A 20 7.77 14.19 5.11
C LEU A 20 8.72 14.27 3.90
N ALA A 21 9.92 13.75 4.04
CA ALA A 21 10.88 13.74 2.93
C ALA A 21 10.35 12.92 1.75
N GLN A 22 9.72 11.77 2.03
CA GLN A 22 9.14 10.93 0.99
C GLN A 22 7.94 11.60 0.33
N ILE A 23 7.14 12.31 1.10
CA ILE A 23 5.99 13.03 0.55
C ILE A 23 6.46 14.14 -0.39
N HIS A 24 7.49 14.90 0.00
CA HIS A 24 8.02 15.96 -0.86
C HIS A 24 8.55 15.38 -2.17
N GLU A 25 9.27 14.27 -2.11
CA GLU A 25 9.80 13.63 -3.30
C GLU A 25 8.68 13.09 -4.19
N LEU A 26 7.66 12.48 -3.56
CA LEU A 26 6.50 11.97 -4.27
C LEU A 26 5.77 13.08 -5.01
N GLN A 27 5.54 14.20 -4.35
CA GLN A 27 4.86 15.34 -4.96
C GLN A 27 5.67 15.93 -6.12
N ALA A 28 6.98 15.98 -5.99
CA ALA A 28 7.84 16.46 -7.04
C ALA A 28 7.79 15.55 -8.28
N LYS A 29 7.83 14.25 -8.06
CA LYS A 29 7.82 13.27 -9.17
C LYS A 29 6.45 13.19 -9.83
N CYS A 30 5.39 13.24 -9.07
CA CYS A 30 4.02 13.14 -9.60
C CYS A 30 3.44 14.48 -10.03
N LYS A 31 4.15 15.57 -9.77
CA LYS A 31 3.71 16.94 -10.11
C LYS A 31 2.32 17.25 -9.58
N ALA A 32 2.06 16.86 -8.37
CA ALA A 32 0.75 17.04 -7.72
C ALA A 32 0.92 16.95 -6.20
N GLY A 33 0.00 17.55 -5.46
CA GLY A 33 -0.01 17.42 -4.01
C GLY A 33 -0.46 16.02 -3.60
N ILE A 34 -0.08 15.58 -2.41
CA ILE A 34 -0.40 14.24 -1.94
C ILE A 34 -1.91 13.98 -1.89
N GLY A 35 -2.72 14.99 -1.59
CA GLY A 35 -4.16 14.84 -1.60
C GLY A 35 -4.71 14.51 -2.99
N GLN A 36 -4.16 15.15 -4.02
CA GLN A 36 -4.56 14.87 -5.40
C GLN A 36 -4.06 13.49 -5.84
N ILE A 37 -2.85 13.11 -5.46
CA ILE A 37 -2.31 11.79 -5.76
C ILE A 37 -3.23 10.72 -5.15
N TYR A 38 -3.62 10.91 -3.89
CA TYR A 38 -4.51 9.99 -3.19
C TYR A 38 -5.86 9.89 -3.90
N ALA A 39 -6.45 11.03 -4.27
CA ALA A 39 -7.71 11.04 -4.98
C ALA A 39 -7.63 10.26 -6.30
N ARG A 40 -6.56 10.47 -7.06
CA ARG A 40 -6.35 9.75 -8.32
C ARG A 40 -6.18 8.25 -8.11
N VAL A 41 -5.43 7.87 -7.09
CA VAL A 41 -5.16 6.45 -6.80
C VAL A 41 -6.42 5.74 -6.30
N LEU A 42 -7.27 6.42 -5.52
CA LEU A 42 -8.48 5.79 -5.03
C LEU A 42 -9.62 5.76 -6.04
N GLN A 43 -9.55 6.58 -7.07
CA GLN A 43 -10.61 6.59 -8.08
C GLN A 43 -10.72 5.21 -8.73
N GLY A 44 -11.90 4.66 -8.72
CA GLY A 44 -12.15 3.33 -9.29
C GLY A 44 -12.02 2.19 -8.29
N ARG A 45 -11.63 2.47 -7.05
CA ARG A 45 -11.58 1.42 -6.02
C ARG A 45 -12.90 1.40 -5.26
N VAL A 46 -13.25 0.23 -4.75
CA VAL A 46 -14.51 0.04 -4.04
C VAL A 46 -14.31 0.39 -2.56
N PRO A 47 -15.03 1.36 -2.02
CA PRO A 47 -14.83 1.78 -0.62
C PRO A 47 -15.02 0.66 0.39
N GLU A 48 -15.99 -0.24 0.14
CA GLU A 48 -16.28 -1.35 1.04
C GLU A 48 -15.30 -2.51 0.87
N ALA A 49 -14.60 -2.55 -0.24
CA ALA A 49 -13.62 -3.60 -0.54
C ALA A 49 -12.44 -2.94 -1.24
N PRO A 50 -11.60 -2.23 -0.49
CA PRO A 50 -10.50 -1.44 -1.09
C PRO A 50 -9.49 -2.27 -1.89
N ASP A 51 -9.49 -3.58 -1.72
CA ASP A 51 -8.61 -4.45 -2.49
C ASP A 51 -9.13 -4.65 -3.91
N ILE A 52 -10.38 -4.29 -4.17
CA ILE A 52 -10.99 -4.46 -5.47
C ILE A 52 -10.99 -3.14 -6.22
N GLY A 53 -10.46 -3.14 -7.42
CA GLY A 53 -10.46 -1.97 -8.27
C GLY A 53 -11.22 -2.22 -9.56
N HIS A 54 -11.78 -1.15 -10.13
CA HIS A 54 -12.45 -1.18 -11.42
C HIS A 54 -11.61 -0.37 -12.42
N PRO A 55 -10.71 -1.01 -13.17
CA PRO A 55 -9.75 -0.31 -14.03
C PRO A 55 -10.36 0.70 -15.00
N LEU A 56 -11.59 0.45 -15.43
CA LEU A 56 -12.26 1.36 -16.37
C LEU A 56 -12.55 2.74 -15.78
N TYR A 57 -12.56 2.85 -14.46
CA TYR A 57 -12.82 4.12 -13.80
C TYR A 57 -11.57 4.72 -13.16
N ALA A 58 -10.43 4.09 -13.34
CA ALA A 58 -9.19 4.56 -12.72
C ALA A 58 -8.67 5.83 -13.40
N THR A 59 -8.12 6.73 -12.61
CA THR A 59 -7.53 7.97 -13.11
C THR A 59 -6.09 8.16 -12.64
N TYR A 60 -5.49 7.13 -12.05
CA TYR A 60 -4.10 7.23 -11.61
C TYR A 60 -3.17 7.39 -12.80
N GLN A 61 -2.03 8.02 -12.53
CA GLN A 61 -0.91 8.04 -13.48
C GLN A 61 0.09 6.99 -13.02
N VAL A 62 0.88 6.47 -13.93
CA VAL A 62 1.85 5.43 -13.62
C VAL A 62 2.80 5.87 -12.51
N ASP A 63 3.25 7.12 -12.54
CA ASP A 63 4.15 7.62 -11.52
C ASP A 63 3.49 7.68 -10.14
N ASP A 64 2.18 7.89 -10.08
CA ASP A 64 1.46 7.88 -8.81
C ASP A 64 1.62 6.52 -8.11
N LEU A 65 1.64 5.45 -8.88
CA LEU A 65 1.75 4.10 -8.34
C LEU A 65 3.18 3.74 -8.01
N TYR A 66 4.07 3.82 -8.97
CA TYR A 66 5.46 3.38 -8.79
C TYR A 66 6.21 4.24 -7.79
N GLU A 67 6.01 5.55 -7.82
CA GLU A 67 6.70 6.41 -6.87
C GLU A 67 6.16 6.24 -5.45
N THR A 68 4.86 6.02 -5.29
CA THR A 68 4.29 5.75 -3.96
C THR A 68 4.92 4.50 -3.35
N VAL A 69 5.03 3.43 -4.12
CA VAL A 69 5.64 2.19 -3.63
C VAL A 69 7.12 2.41 -3.33
N ARG A 70 7.86 3.06 -4.23
CA ARG A 70 9.28 3.32 -4.03
C ARG A 70 9.52 4.17 -2.78
N GLN A 71 8.82 5.27 -2.65
CA GLN A 71 8.97 6.16 -1.50
C GLN A 71 8.51 5.47 -0.21
N GLY A 72 7.47 4.66 -0.28
CA GLY A 72 7.03 3.86 0.86
C GLY A 72 8.11 2.91 1.35
N LEU A 73 8.79 2.22 0.43
CA LEU A 73 9.91 1.33 0.77
C LEU A 73 11.07 2.10 1.42
N ILE A 74 11.40 3.27 0.89
CA ILE A 74 12.47 4.11 1.43
C ILE A 74 12.09 4.59 2.84
N GLY A 75 10.87 5.07 3.01
CA GLY A 75 10.41 5.56 4.29
C GLY A 75 10.28 4.48 5.35
N GLY A 76 9.87 3.28 4.95
CA GLY A 76 9.79 2.14 5.85
C GLY A 76 11.15 1.61 6.24
N GLY A 77 12.07 1.56 5.28
CA GLY A 77 13.47 1.24 5.54
C GLY A 77 13.79 -0.20 5.96
N GLU A 78 12.80 -1.06 6.04
CA GLU A 78 13.04 -2.44 6.49
C GLU A 78 12.01 -3.43 5.93
N GLY A 79 12.37 -4.67 5.98
CA GLY A 79 11.49 -5.77 5.59
C GLY A 79 11.92 -7.07 6.26
N ARG A 80 11.18 -8.12 6.00
CA ARG A 80 11.49 -9.46 6.50
C ARG A 80 11.50 -10.41 5.31
N VAL A 81 12.64 -11.05 5.11
CA VAL A 81 12.83 -12.01 4.03
C VAL A 81 13.35 -13.30 4.65
N ASP A 82 12.69 -14.40 4.42
CA ASP A 82 13.04 -15.69 5.01
C ASP A 82 13.22 -15.63 6.53
N GLY A 83 12.32 -14.89 7.18
CA GLY A 83 12.33 -14.78 8.65
C GLY A 83 13.37 -13.80 9.21
N GLN A 84 14.17 -13.19 8.36
CA GLN A 84 15.21 -12.28 8.81
C GLN A 84 14.86 -10.84 8.45
N THR A 85 15.18 -9.92 9.36
CA THR A 85 15.00 -8.50 9.11
C THR A 85 16.08 -8.00 8.17
N VAL A 86 15.68 -7.29 7.12
CA VAL A 86 16.61 -6.72 6.16
C VAL A 86 16.41 -5.20 6.10
N THR A 87 17.48 -4.48 5.78
CA THR A 87 17.43 -3.04 5.63
C THR A 87 17.11 -2.71 4.17
N VAL A 88 16.24 -1.73 3.97
CA VAL A 88 15.88 -1.27 2.63
C VAL A 88 16.40 0.15 2.43
N THR A 89 17.48 0.27 1.64
CA THR A 89 18.04 1.56 1.25
C THR A 89 17.31 2.07 0.01
N ALA A 90 17.56 3.30 -0.39
CA ALA A 90 17.00 3.84 -1.63
C ALA A 90 17.39 2.99 -2.84
N MET A 91 18.63 2.52 -2.89
CA MET A 91 19.10 1.66 -3.96
C MET A 91 18.32 0.34 -3.98
N ARG A 92 18.14 -0.26 -2.81
CA ARG A 92 17.40 -1.52 -2.70
C ARG A 92 15.93 -1.32 -3.08
N ALA A 93 15.33 -0.19 -2.69
CA ALA A 93 13.96 0.13 -3.07
C ALA A 93 13.80 0.19 -4.59
N ASN A 94 14.77 0.83 -5.27
CA ASN A 94 14.74 0.90 -6.74
C ASN A 94 14.85 -0.49 -7.35
N GLU A 95 15.74 -1.35 -6.84
CA GLU A 95 15.89 -2.71 -7.33
C GLU A 95 14.62 -3.53 -7.15
N LEU A 96 13.96 -3.39 -6.01
CA LEU A 96 12.73 -4.11 -5.74
C LEU A 96 11.62 -3.69 -6.70
N VAL A 97 11.47 -2.39 -6.93
CA VAL A 97 10.46 -1.88 -7.86
C VAL A 97 10.76 -2.34 -9.29
N GLU A 98 12.00 -2.21 -9.75
CA GLU A 98 12.37 -2.62 -11.10
C GLU A 98 12.22 -4.12 -11.33
N ARG A 99 12.59 -4.91 -10.34
CA ARG A 99 12.59 -6.36 -10.49
C ARG A 99 11.22 -7.00 -10.33
N TYR A 100 10.42 -6.50 -9.39
CA TYR A 100 9.17 -7.15 -9.03
C TYR A 100 7.92 -6.38 -9.43
N LEU A 101 7.99 -5.07 -9.47
CA LEU A 101 6.80 -4.27 -9.73
C LEU A 101 6.63 -3.91 -11.20
N HIS A 102 7.70 -3.48 -11.85
CA HIS A 102 7.62 -3.11 -13.27
C HIS A 102 7.14 -4.26 -14.17
N PRO A 103 7.59 -5.52 -13.95
CA PRO A 103 7.11 -6.62 -14.78
C PRO A 103 5.68 -7.06 -14.45
N ALA A 104 5.17 -6.70 -13.26
CA ALA A 104 3.85 -7.12 -12.83
C ALA A 104 2.75 -6.25 -13.46
N PRO A 105 1.51 -6.74 -13.50
CA PRO A 105 0.40 -5.90 -13.93
C PRO A 105 0.25 -4.67 -13.04
N LEU A 106 -0.19 -3.55 -13.61
CA LEU A 106 -0.38 -2.32 -12.86
C LEU A 106 -1.34 -2.47 -11.69
N ALA A 107 -2.24 -3.44 -11.74
CA ALA A 107 -3.16 -3.71 -10.64
C ALA A 107 -2.42 -3.99 -9.33
N GLU A 108 -1.25 -4.60 -9.38
CA GLU A 108 -0.46 -4.89 -8.18
C GLU A 108 0.08 -3.59 -7.57
N ALA A 109 0.67 -2.73 -8.38
CA ALA A 109 1.16 -1.43 -7.92
C ALA A 109 0.01 -0.56 -7.42
N TRP A 110 -1.14 -0.64 -8.08
CA TRP A 110 -2.33 0.11 -7.69
C TRP A 110 -2.80 -0.28 -6.29
N ARG A 111 -2.88 -1.58 -6.03
CA ARG A 111 -3.28 -2.10 -4.73
C ARG A 111 -2.33 -1.63 -3.62
N LEU A 112 -1.03 -1.76 -3.86
CA LEU A 112 -0.02 -1.35 -2.89
C LEU A 112 -0.07 0.16 -2.64
N ALA A 113 -0.12 0.97 -3.69
CA ALA A 113 -0.15 2.42 -3.57
C ALA A 113 -1.36 2.90 -2.78
N ALA A 114 -2.53 2.30 -3.03
CA ALA A 114 -3.75 2.66 -2.31
C ALA A 114 -3.60 2.37 -0.81
N ALA A 115 -3.04 1.23 -0.45
CA ALA A 115 -2.84 0.87 0.96
C ALA A 115 -1.82 1.78 1.65
N ILE A 116 -0.73 2.10 0.97
CA ILE A 116 0.32 2.97 1.51
C ILE A 116 -0.22 4.38 1.76
N LEU A 117 -0.93 4.94 0.80
CA LEU A 117 -1.50 6.28 0.93
C LEU A 117 -2.59 6.33 1.98
N PHE A 118 -3.44 5.30 2.04
CA PHE A 118 -4.47 5.21 3.07
C PHE A 118 -3.86 5.25 4.47
N ALA A 119 -2.82 4.44 4.70
CA ALA A 119 -2.18 4.38 6.01
C ALA A 119 -1.62 5.75 6.41
N LYS A 120 -0.99 6.46 5.46
CA LYS A 120 -0.40 7.77 5.77
C LYS A 120 -1.43 8.86 5.98
N ILE A 121 -2.44 8.90 5.13
CA ILE A 121 -3.41 10.00 5.14
C ILE A 121 -4.52 9.80 6.18
N GLU A 122 -5.02 8.60 6.29
CA GLU A 122 -6.14 8.33 7.18
C GLU A 122 -5.76 7.57 8.46
N GLY A 123 -4.64 6.93 8.46
CA GLY A 123 -4.18 6.14 9.59
C GLY A 123 -4.63 4.69 9.50
N TYR A 124 -3.79 3.80 10.00
CA TYR A 124 -4.07 2.36 10.00
C TYR A 124 -4.07 1.86 11.43
N ALA A 125 -5.09 1.08 11.77
CA ALA A 125 -5.24 0.53 13.11
C ALA A 125 -5.25 -1.00 13.04
N PRO A 126 -4.08 -1.64 13.03
CA PRO A 126 -3.98 -3.10 12.85
C PRO A 126 -4.74 -3.90 13.89
N ALA A 127 -4.74 -3.44 15.14
CA ALA A 127 -5.46 -4.14 16.20
C ALA A 127 -6.97 -4.16 15.96
N LEU A 128 -7.51 -3.05 15.44
CA LEU A 128 -8.93 -2.96 15.16
C LEU A 128 -9.28 -3.82 13.95
N ASP A 129 -8.43 -3.82 12.94
CA ASP A 129 -8.65 -4.62 11.74
C ASP A 129 -8.61 -6.11 12.09
N GLU A 130 -7.67 -6.53 12.92
CA GLU A 130 -7.59 -7.91 13.36
C GLU A 130 -8.81 -8.28 14.20
N ALA A 131 -9.29 -7.39 15.04
CA ALA A 131 -10.47 -7.63 15.84
C ALA A 131 -11.71 -7.82 14.95
N LYS A 132 -11.81 -7.03 13.89
CA LYS A 132 -12.91 -7.19 12.94
C LYS A 132 -12.83 -8.52 12.20
N LYS A 133 -11.65 -8.91 11.76
CA LYS A 133 -11.48 -10.17 11.07
C LYS A 133 -11.80 -11.34 11.99
N LYS A 134 -11.40 -11.24 13.25
CA LYS A 134 -11.68 -12.27 14.22
C LYS A 134 -13.18 -12.36 14.50
N ALA A 135 -13.83 -11.24 14.65
CA ALA A 135 -15.27 -11.22 14.88
C ALA A 135 -16.03 -11.82 13.70
N GLU A 136 -15.61 -11.50 12.50
CA GLU A 136 -16.24 -12.07 11.31
C GLU A 136 -16.02 -13.58 11.23
N ALA A 137 -14.82 -14.03 11.56
CA ALA A 137 -14.51 -15.46 11.53
C ALA A 137 -15.25 -16.23 12.62
N GLU A 138 -15.55 -15.58 13.72
CA GLU A 138 -16.25 -16.23 14.82
C GLU A 138 -17.75 -16.11 14.70
N GLN A 139 -18.23 -15.34 13.75
CA GLN A 139 -19.65 -15.20 13.58
C GLN A 139 -20.19 -16.54 13.18
N PRO A 140 -21.06 -17.09 13.90
CA PRO A 140 -21.55 -18.40 13.63
C PRO A 140 -22.33 -18.38 12.38
N GLU A 141 -22.21 -19.41 11.66
CA GLU A 141 -22.96 -19.46 10.51
C GLU A 141 -24.26 -19.86 10.89
N THR A 142 -24.73 -19.28 11.55
CA THR A 142 -25.83 -19.46 12.21
C THR A 142 -26.94 -19.71 11.52
N THR A 143 -27.00 -19.21 10.74
CA THR A 143 -28.00 -19.27 9.95
C THR A 143 -28.70 -20.44 9.99
N THR A 144 -28.17 -21.30 10.26
CA THR A 144 -28.68 -22.41 10.15
C THR A 144 -29.60 -22.68 11.11
N ALA A 145 -29.64 -22.06 11.90
CA ALA A 145 -30.44 -22.32 12.84
C ALA A 145 -31.66 -22.73 12.36
N GLY A 146 -31.79 -22.66 11.44
CA GLY A 146 -33.04 -23.12 10.93
C GLY A 146 -33.83 -23.77 11.79
#